data_061865f6014e40c46e3caa284e61fe75
#
_entry.id   061865f6014e40c46e3caa284e61fe75
#
_cell.length_a   1.000
_cell.length_b   1.000
_cell.length_c   1.000
_cell.angle_alpha   90.00
_cell.angle_beta   90.00
_cell.angle_gamma   90.00
#
_symmetry.space_group_name_H-M   'P 1'
#
loop_
_entity.id
_entity.type
_entity.pdbx_description
1 polymer ?
#
loop_
_entity_poly.entity_id
_entity_poly.type
_entity_poly.pdbx_seq_one_letter_code
_entity_poly.pdbx_strand_id
1 'polypeptide(L)'
;IADYGVDAVIALSKKLGIESRIPKEYSIALGVAELSLYELVAANDNGAGQIVAAGSLENVEKFATTPPVGSRVRPLAVSGAFHTHYMSSAVDDVSSLSARLSIHDPKVKLLSNKDGDLVIDGKDAINRIVNQIANPVRWDLCMNAMAELGITGVIELPPAGTLVGLLKRAVPNIETFALKSPDEIPAAREFAEKHSGKQGGA
;
A
#
# COMPACT_ATOMS: atom_id res chain seq x y z
N ILE A 1 -5.74 25.56 -11.30
CA ILE A 1 -4.82 24.87 -10.35
C ILE A 1 -3.65 24.19 -11.09
N ALA A 2 -3.75 24.03 -12.43
CA ALA A 2 -2.77 23.29 -13.24
C ALA A 2 -1.41 23.97 -13.45
N ASP A 3 -1.26 25.28 -13.13
CA ASP A 3 -0.06 26.05 -13.47
C ASP A 3 0.82 26.48 -12.28
N TYR A 4 0.40 26.16 -11.06
CA TYR A 4 1.25 26.42 -9.90
C TYR A 4 1.84 25.08 -9.44
N GLY A 5 3.17 24.96 -9.54
CA GLY A 5 3.89 23.78 -9.08
C GLY A 5 3.56 23.49 -7.60
N VAL A 6 3.66 22.21 -7.20
CA VAL A 6 3.36 21.75 -5.83
C VAL A 6 4.11 22.57 -4.79
N ASP A 7 5.33 23.01 -5.09
CA ASP A 7 6.17 23.86 -4.25
C ASP A 7 5.51 25.22 -3.92
N ALA A 8 4.78 25.79 -4.87
CA ALA A 8 4.07 27.05 -4.65
C ALA A 8 2.86 26.86 -3.74
N VAL A 9 2.17 25.72 -3.80
CA VAL A 9 1.05 25.37 -2.93
C VAL A 9 1.54 25.13 -1.51
N ILE A 10 2.65 24.42 -1.33
CA ILE A 10 3.29 24.19 -0.03
C ILE A 10 3.72 25.50 0.59
N ALA A 11 4.44 26.34 -0.16
CA ALA A 11 4.91 27.64 0.32
C ALA A 11 3.75 28.56 0.72
N LEU A 12 2.65 28.56 -0.05
CA LEU A 12 1.47 29.34 0.24
C LEU A 12 0.71 28.82 1.47
N SER A 13 0.55 27.52 1.62
CA SER A 13 -0.14 26.92 2.78
C SER A 13 0.61 27.19 4.08
N LYS A 14 1.94 27.08 4.08
CA LYS A 14 2.81 27.44 5.22
C LYS A 14 2.69 28.93 5.55
N LYS A 15 2.73 29.81 4.54
CA LYS A 15 2.63 31.25 4.72
C LYS A 15 1.26 31.69 5.29
N LEU A 16 0.20 30.96 4.97
CA LEU A 16 -1.17 31.27 5.41
C LEU A 16 -1.59 30.54 6.70
N GLY A 17 -0.76 29.60 7.21
CA GLY A 17 -1.07 28.81 8.40
C GLY A 17 -2.32 27.95 8.27
N ILE A 18 -2.64 27.49 7.05
CA ILE A 18 -3.87 26.73 6.74
C ILE A 18 -3.59 25.23 6.53
N GLU A 19 -2.39 24.76 6.84
CA GLU A 19 -1.97 23.35 6.66
C GLU A 19 -2.93 22.35 7.33
N SER A 20 -3.49 22.70 8.48
CA SER A 20 -4.48 21.87 9.17
C SER A 20 -5.86 21.82 8.50
N ARG A 21 -6.11 22.68 7.51
CA ARG A 21 -7.37 22.78 6.76
C ARG A 21 -7.28 22.16 5.37
N ILE A 22 -6.10 21.66 4.98
CA ILE A 22 -5.91 20.99 3.70
C ILE A 22 -6.62 19.63 3.78
N PRO A 23 -7.52 19.30 2.83
CA PRO A 23 -8.14 17.98 2.76
C PRO A 23 -7.11 16.85 2.71
N LYS A 24 -7.47 15.68 3.21
CA LYS A 24 -6.55 14.53 3.28
C LYS A 24 -5.92 14.17 1.92
N GLU A 25 -6.67 14.34 0.84
CA GLU A 25 -6.22 14.10 -0.54
C GLU A 25 -5.05 15.01 -0.91
N TYR A 26 -5.11 16.27 -0.50
CA TYR A 26 -4.03 17.23 -0.74
C TYR A 26 -2.83 17.00 0.19
N SER A 27 -3.06 16.54 1.41
CA SER A 27 -1.94 16.23 2.33
C SER A 27 -1.14 15.03 1.88
N ILE A 28 -1.76 14.03 1.22
CA ILE A 28 -1.06 12.90 0.60
C ILE A 28 -0.21 13.37 -0.58
N ALA A 29 -0.76 14.21 -1.45
CA ALA A 29 -0.02 14.78 -2.58
C ALA A 29 1.17 15.65 -2.12
N LEU A 30 1.00 16.41 -1.06
CA LEU A 30 2.08 17.20 -0.45
C LEU A 30 3.19 16.32 0.11
N GLY A 31 2.85 15.20 0.79
CA GLY A 31 3.83 14.24 1.30
C GLY A 31 4.68 13.60 0.19
N VAL A 32 4.06 13.23 -0.92
CA VAL A 32 4.78 12.68 -2.10
C VAL A 32 5.69 13.72 -2.74
N ALA A 33 5.25 14.96 -2.86
CA ALA A 33 6.05 16.05 -3.41
C ALA A 33 7.26 16.39 -2.52
N GLU A 34 7.10 16.36 -1.19
CA GLU A 34 8.23 16.53 -0.28
C GLU A 34 9.28 15.43 -0.42
N LEU A 35 8.88 14.18 -0.70
CA LEU A 35 9.81 13.08 -0.96
C LEU A 35 10.68 13.35 -2.18
N SER A 36 10.17 13.97 -3.24
CA SER A 36 10.93 14.30 -4.44
C SER A 36 12.05 15.31 -4.18
N LEU A 37 11.89 16.21 -3.21
CA LEU A 37 12.94 17.15 -2.78
C LEU A 37 14.15 16.45 -2.16
N TYR A 38 13.97 15.22 -1.67
CA TYR A 38 15.02 14.36 -1.14
C TYR A 38 15.43 13.27 -2.13
N GLU A 39 14.95 13.33 -3.37
CA GLU A 39 15.16 12.28 -4.37
C GLU A 39 14.71 10.90 -3.89
N LEU A 40 13.66 10.87 -3.08
CA LEU A 40 13.01 9.65 -2.57
C LEU A 40 11.76 9.33 -3.39
N VAL A 41 11.46 8.05 -3.48
CA VAL A 41 10.29 7.50 -4.15
C VAL A 41 9.28 7.04 -3.09
N ALA A 42 8.00 7.34 -3.27
CA ALA A 42 6.93 6.73 -2.50
C ALA A 42 6.77 5.27 -2.93
N ALA A 43 7.45 4.37 -2.25
CA ALA A 43 7.47 2.94 -2.58
C ALA A 43 6.15 2.23 -2.21
N ASN A 44 5.51 2.64 -1.11
CA ASN A 44 4.17 2.17 -0.73
C ASN A 44 3.32 3.34 -0.27
N ASP A 45 2.10 3.43 -0.78
CA ASP A 45 1.04 4.20 -0.16
C ASP A 45 0.13 3.25 0.64
N ASN A 46 0.19 3.38 1.96
CA ASN A 46 -0.55 2.53 2.89
C ASN A 46 -1.85 3.17 3.37
N GLY A 47 -2.23 4.31 2.80
CA GLY A 47 -3.40 5.06 3.21
C GLY A 47 -3.23 5.80 4.54
N ALA A 48 -4.19 6.67 4.86
CA ALA A 48 -4.23 7.46 6.10
C ALA A 48 -2.94 8.26 6.38
N GLY A 49 -2.23 8.68 5.32
CA GLY A 49 -0.99 9.46 5.41
C GLY A 49 0.26 8.64 5.74
N GLN A 50 0.18 7.31 5.71
CA GLN A 50 1.34 6.45 5.92
C GLN A 50 1.96 6.05 4.58
N ILE A 51 3.17 6.56 4.31
CA ILE A 51 3.94 6.30 3.09
C ILE A 51 5.26 5.63 3.46
N VAL A 52 5.67 4.63 2.70
CA VAL A 52 7.04 4.10 2.73
C VAL A 52 7.85 4.83 1.68
N ALA A 53 8.84 5.59 2.11
CA ALA A 53 9.78 6.28 1.24
C ALA A 53 11.05 5.43 1.07
N ALA A 54 11.54 5.32 -0.17
CA ALA A 54 12.75 4.57 -0.48
C ALA A 54 13.62 5.33 -1.50
N GLY A 55 14.93 5.09 -1.45
CA GLY A 55 15.91 5.74 -2.33
C GLY A 55 17.33 5.32 -1.98
N SER A 56 18.30 6.16 -2.34
CA SER A 56 19.70 5.94 -1.94
C SER A 56 19.84 6.03 -0.40
N LEU A 57 20.84 5.35 0.15
CA LEU A 57 21.11 5.39 1.59
C LEU A 57 21.34 6.82 2.08
N GLU A 58 22.11 7.60 1.33
CA GLU A 58 22.38 9.02 1.63
C GLU A 58 21.10 9.84 1.73
N ASN A 59 20.19 9.69 0.77
CA ASN A 59 18.94 10.43 0.72
C ASN A 59 17.98 10.00 1.86
N VAL A 60 17.92 8.70 2.17
CA VAL A 60 17.15 8.18 3.30
C VAL A 60 17.68 8.71 4.63
N GLU A 61 18.99 8.74 4.83
CA GLU A 61 19.63 9.28 6.03
C GLU A 61 19.38 10.79 6.17
N LYS A 62 19.51 11.54 5.10
CA LYS A 62 19.19 12.98 5.06
C LYS A 62 17.74 13.24 5.43
N PHE A 63 16.82 12.48 4.87
CA PHE A 63 15.38 12.58 5.19
C PHE A 63 15.09 12.23 6.64
N ALA A 64 15.75 11.21 7.19
CA ALA A 64 15.57 10.78 8.58
C ALA A 64 16.12 11.81 9.59
N THR A 65 17.21 12.52 9.24
CA THR A 65 17.83 13.54 10.11
C THR A 65 17.15 14.89 10.02
N THR A 66 16.53 15.21 8.90
CA THR A 66 15.85 16.50 8.66
C THR A 66 14.45 16.25 8.07
N PRO A 67 13.56 15.63 8.84
CA PRO A 67 12.23 15.28 8.34
C PRO A 67 11.39 16.54 8.10
N PRO A 68 10.45 16.51 7.13
CA PRO A 68 9.49 17.60 6.93
C PRO A 68 8.68 17.91 8.19
N VAL A 69 8.32 19.17 8.36
CA VAL A 69 7.54 19.63 9.52
C VAL A 69 6.21 18.87 9.57
N GLY A 70 5.87 18.34 10.74
CA GLY A 70 4.64 17.57 10.96
C GLY A 70 4.72 16.10 10.53
N SER A 71 5.84 15.65 9.97
CA SER A 71 6.05 14.24 9.64
C SER A 71 6.71 13.48 10.79
N ARG A 72 6.45 12.17 10.85
CA ARG A 72 7.12 11.23 11.74
C ARG A 72 7.84 10.18 10.92
N VAL A 73 9.14 10.26 10.83
CA VAL A 73 9.96 9.30 10.10
C VAL A 73 10.43 8.17 11.01
N ARG A 74 10.37 6.93 10.50
CA ARG A 74 10.90 5.73 11.15
C ARG A 74 11.67 4.92 10.12
N PRO A 75 12.96 4.65 10.33
CA PRO A 75 13.72 3.74 9.49
C PRO A 75 13.11 2.34 9.51
N LEU A 76 13.10 1.68 8.35
CA LEU A 76 12.71 0.28 8.23
C LEU A 76 13.96 -0.58 8.08
N ALA A 77 14.00 -1.71 8.79
CA ALA A 77 15.09 -2.68 8.72
C ALA A 77 14.93 -3.57 7.47
N VAL A 78 15.07 -2.95 6.28
CA VAL A 78 15.01 -3.65 4.98
C VAL A 78 16.32 -3.44 4.23
N SER A 79 16.69 -4.39 3.38
CA SER A 79 17.99 -4.43 2.71
C SER A 79 17.98 -3.86 1.29
N GLY A 80 16.91 -3.18 0.87
CA GLY A 80 16.84 -2.61 -0.47
C GLY A 80 15.69 -1.61 -0.65
N ALA A 81 15.79 -0.77 -1.70
CA ALA A 81 14.76 0.19 -2.10
C ALA A 81 13.68 -0.52 -2.95
N PHE A 82 12.98 -1.49 -2.34
CA PHE A 82 11.92 -2.25 -2.99
C PHE A 82 10.81 -1.34 -3.52
N HIS A 83 10.14 -1.78 -4.58
CA HIS A 83 9.06 -1.05 -5.24
C HIS A 83 9.47 0.30 -5.82
N THR A 84 10.74 0.42 -6.22
CA THR A 84 11.30 1.58 -6.91
C THR A 84 12.16 1.17 -8.09
N HIS A 85 12.53 2.14 -8.93
CA HIS A 85 13.43 1.93 -10.08
C HIS A 85 14.80 1.33 -9.71
N TYR A 86 15.24 1.43 -8.46
CA TYR A 86 16.48 0.78 -7.98
C TYR A 86 16.42 -0.75 -8.10
N MET A 87 15.22 -1.34 -8.15
CA MET A 87 15.00 -2.79 -8.30
C MET A 87 14.82 -3.22 -9.76
N SER A 88 14.99 -2.34 -10.74
CA SER A 88 14.73 -2.63 -12.16
C SER A 88 15.56 -3.80 -12.70
N SER A 89 16.79 -3.99 -12.21
CA SER A 89 17.64 -5.10 -12.62
C SER A 89 17.07 -6.49 -12.29
N ALA A 90 16.17 -6.59 -11.29
CA ALA A 90 15.55 -7.85 -10.91
C ALA A 90 14.29 -8.18 -11.75
N VAL A 91 13.77 -7.22 -12.51
CA VAL A 91 12.52 -7.40 -13.29
C VAL A 91 12.71 -8.44 -14.38
N ASP A 92 13.79 -8.39 -15.13
CA ASP A 92 14.06 -9.31 -16.25
C ASP A 92 14.26 -10.75 -15.76
N ASP A 93 14.96 -10.93 -14.63
CA ASP A 93 15.19 -12.24 -14.02
C ASP A 93 13.87 -12.87 -13.59
N VAL A 94 13.02 -12.12 -12.87
CA VAL A 94 11.72 -12.62 -12.40
C VAL A 94 10.76 -12.83 -13.57
N SER A 95 10.78 -11.99 -14.59
CA SER A 95 10.02 -12.16 -15.82
C SER A 95 10.38 -13.45 -16.53
N SER A 96 11.69 -13.72 -16.66
CA SER A 96 12.21 -14.97 -17.28
C SER A 96 11.79 -16.22 -16.51
N LEU A 97 11.77 -16.15 -15.17
CA LEU A 97 11.27 -17.23 -14.32
C LEU A 97 9.77 -17.41 -14.45
N SER A 98 9.02 -16.32 -14.46
CA SER A 98 7.56 -16.33 -14.56
C SER A 98 7.06 -16.96 -15.86
N ALA A 99 7.80 -16.80 -16.96
CA ALA A 99 7.47 -17.41 -18.26
C ALA A 99 7.46 -18.98 -18.23
N ARG A 100 8.06 -19.57 -17.20
CA ARG A 100 8.10 -21.03 -17.03
C ARG A 100 6.97 -21.58 -16.16
N LEU A 101 6.15 -20.69 -15.58
CA LEU A 101 5.07 -21.07 -14.68
C LEU A 101 3.81 -21.43 -15.49
N SER A 102 3.09 -22.44 -15.02
CA SER A 102 1.72 -22.70 -15.48
C SER A 102 0.78 -21.77 -14.71
N ILE A 103 0.26 -20.78 -15.41
CA ILE A 103 -0.61 -19.74 -14.83
C ILE A 103 -2.05 -20.05 -15.15
N HIS A 104 -2.92 -19.88 -14.18
CA HIS A 104 -4.37 -20.02 -14.31
C HIS A 104 -5.06 -18.73 -13.84
N ASP A 105 -6.24 -18.48 -14.37
CA ASP A 105 -7.06 -17.35 -13.95
C ASP A 105 -7.47 -17.48 -12.48
N PRO A 106 -7.59 -16.36 -11.76
CA PRO A 106 -8.04 -16.35 -10.37
C PRO A 106 -9.42 -16.98 -10.22
N LYS A 107 -9.59 -17.92 -9.29
CA LYS A 107 -10.90 -18.54 -8.97
C LYS A 107 -11.75 -17.70 -8.03
N VAL A 108 -11.15 -16.70 -7.41
CA VAL A 108 -11.80 -15.73 -6.51
C VAL A 108 -11.41 -14.32 -6.93
N LYS A 109 -12.15 -13.31 -6.48
CA LYS A 109 -11.79 -11.91 -6.74
C LYS A 109 -10.39 -11.63 -6.22
N LEU A 110 -9.50 -11.17 -7.09
CA LEU A 110 -8.11 -10.80 -6.79
C LEU A 110 -7.95 -9.31 -7.02
N LEU A 111 -7.51 -8.58 -6.00
CA LEU A 111 -7.14 -7.17 -6.11
C LEU A 111 -5.64 -7.03 -6.35
N SER A 112 -5.26 -6.05 -7.16
CA SER A 112 -3.86 -5.75 -7.47
C SER A 112 -3.35 -4.57 -6.64
N ASN A 113 -2.16 -4.71 -6.06
CA ASN A 113 -1.46 -3.62 -5.37
C ASN A 113 -0.97 -2.50 -6.32
N LYS A 114 -1.08 -2.69 -7.63
CA LYS A 114 -0.73 -1.67 -8.61
C LYS A 114 -1.70 -0.50 -8.58
N ASP A 115 -3.00 -0.81 -8.52
CA ASP A 115 -4.09 0.14 -8.78
C ASP A 115 -5.38 -0.13 -7.97
N GLY A 116 -5.43 -1.20 -7.19
CA GLY A 116 -6.62 -1.63 -6.46
C GLY A 116 -7.67 -2.32 -7.32
N ASP A 117 -7.42 -2.50 -8.62
CA ASP A 117 -8.36 -3.09 -9.55
C ASP A 117 -8.49 -4.62 -9.40
N LEU A 118 -9.64 -5.14 -9.82
CA LEU A 118 -9.88 -6.57 -9.94
C LEU A 118 -9.10 -7.15 -11.12
N VAL A 119 -8.36 -8.21 -10.87
CA VAL A 119 -7.60 -8.96 -11.86
C VAL A 119 -8.32 -10.28 -12.12
N ILE A 120 -8.72 -10.52 -13.37
CA ILE A 120 -9.47 -11.72 -13.79
C ILE A 120 -8.64 -12.65 -14.68
N ASP A 121 -7.54 -12.18 -15.22
CA ASP A 121 -6.64 -12.91 -16.12
C ASP A 121 -5.36 -13.27 -15.40
N GLY A 122 -4.96 -14.54 -15.45
CA GLY A 122 -3.77 -15.03 -14.75
C GLY A 122 -2.46 -14.49 -15.33
N LYS A 123 -2.40 -14.21 -16.64
CA LYS A 123 -1.22 -13.60 -17.28
C LYS A 123 -1.09 -12.14 -16.87
N ASP A 124 -2.21 -11.40 -16.79
CA ASP A 124 -2.20 -10.04 -16.26
C ASP A 124 -1.76 -10.04 -14.78
N ALA A 125 -2.25 -10.99 -13.97
CA ALA A 125 -1.83 -11.12 -12.58
C ALA A 125 -0.30 -11.25 -12.44
N ILE A 126 0.32 -12.16 -13.20
CA ILE A 126 1.78 -12.35 -13.10
C ILE A 126 2.56 -11.15 -13.65
N ASN A 127 2.08 -10.52 -14.71
CA ASN A 127 2.69 -9.30 -15.25
C ASN A 127 2.66 -8.16 -14.23
N ARG A 128 1.55 -7.99 -13.49
CA ARG A 128 1.43 -7.01 -12.40
C ARG A 128 2.39 -7.30 -11.28
N ILE A 129 2.57 -8.59 -10.88
CA ILE A 129 3.53 -9.01 -9.85
C ILE A 129 4.97 -8.69 -10.29
N VAL A 130 5.34 -9.03 -11.53
CA VAL A 130 6.67 -8.72 -12.07
C VAL A 130 6.94 -7.22 -12.10
N ASN A 131 5.98 -6.44 -12.60
CA ASN A 131 6.12 -4.99 -12.66
C ASN A 131 6.15 -4.36 -11.25
N GLN A 132 5.52 -4.96 -10.24
CA GLN A 132 5.49 -4.46 -8.86
C GLN A 132 6.88 -4.42 -8.22
N ILE A 133 7.85 -5.19 -8.71
CA ILE A 133 9.23 -5.21 -8.21
C ILE A 133 9.84 -3.81 -8.25
N ALA A 134 9.61 -3.07 -9.34
CA ALA A 134 10.18 -1.75 -9.58
C ALA A 134 9.15 -0.60 -9.55
N ASN A 135 7.91 -0.89 -9.13
CA ASN A 135 6.83 0.10 -9.12
C ASN A 135 6.12 0.15 -7.77
N PRO A 136 5.58 1.32 -7.39
CA PRO A 136 4.93 1.54 -6.10
C PRO A 136 3.77 0.60 -5.81
N VAL A 137 3.58 0.30 -4.53
CA VAL A 137 2.43 -0.42 -3.98
C VAL A 137 1.35 0.57 -3.57
N ARG A 138 0.15 0.40 -4.08
CA ARG A 138 -1.04 1.20 -3.78
C ARG A 138 -2.01 0.40 -2.90
N TRP A 139 -1.57 0.11 -1.66
CA TRP A 139 -2.41 -0.59 -0.68
C TRP A 139 -3.64 0.22 -0.28
N ASP A 140 -3.53 1.55 -0.29
CA ASP A 140 -4.63 2.49 -0.11
C ASP A 140 -5.79 2.21 -1.06
N LEU A 141 -5.52 1.99 -2.35
CA LEU A 141 -6.53 1.67 -3.35
C LEU A 141 -7.15 0.29 -3.13
N CYS A 142 -6.36 -0.71 -2.72
CA CYS A 142 -6.89 -2.02 -2.36
C CYS A 142 -7.88 -1.93 -1.18
N MET A 143 -7.57 -1.14 -0.15
CA MET A 143 -8.47 -0.95 1.00
C MET A 143 -9.76 -0.25 0.59
N ASN A 144 -9.69 0.76 -0.28
CA ASN A 144 -10.87 1.43 -0.82
C ASN A 144 -11.73 0.45 -1.65
N ALA A 145 -11.11 -0.33 -2.52
CA ALA A 145 -11.82 -1.34 -3.32
C ALA A 145 -12.49 -2.41 -2.43
N MET A 146 -11.86 -2.84 -1.33
CA MET A 146 -12.49 -3.74 -0.35
C MET A 146 -13.77 -3.13 0.25
N ALA A 147 -13.72 -1.85 0.60
CA ALA A 147 -14.89 -1.14 1.14
C ALA A 147 -16.02 -1.02 0.10
N GLU A 148 -15.69 -0.65 -1.15
CA GLU A 148 -16.63 -0.54 -2.25
C GLU A 148 -17.27 -1.90 -2.62
N LEU A 149 -16.51 -2.99 -2.52
CA LEU A 149 -17.00 -4.36 -2.71
C LEU A 149 -17.88 -4.86 -1.57
N GLY A 150 -18.07 -4.09 -0.49
CA GLY A 150 -18.88 -4.45 0.65
C GLY A 150 -18.25 -5.55 1.52
N ILE A 151 -16.93 -5.66 1.53
CA ILE A 151 -16.20 -6.58 2.39
C ILE A 151 -16.43 -6.18 3.85
N THR A 152 -16.87 -7.13 4.68
CA THR A 152 -17.17 -6.90 6.11
C THR A 152 -16.09 -7.46 7.03
N GLY A 153 -15.27 -8.41 6.57
CA GLY A 153 -14.22 -9.03 7.34
C GLY A 153 -12.98 -9.35 6.51
N VAL A 154 -11.79 -9.17 7.08
CA VAL A 154 -10.49 -9.48 6.46
C VAL A 154 -9.65 -10.32 7.40
N ILE A 155 -9.09 -11.41 6.88
CA ILE A 155 -8.10 -12.25 7.56
C ILE A 155 -6.73 -11.96 6.95
N GLU A 156 -5.77 -11.56 7.77
CA GLU A 156 -4.36 -11.45 7.38
C GLU A 156 -3.64 -12.75 7.72
N LEU A 157 -3.02 -13.37 6.71
CA LEU A 157 -2.22 -14.58 6.88
C LEU A 157 -0.81 -14.25 7.42
N PRO A 158 -0.12 -15.22 8.06
CA PRO A 158 1.21 -15.00 8.62
C PRO A 158 2.27 -14.55 7.57
N PRO A 159 3.16 -13.62 7.96
CA PRO A 159 3.30 -12.95 9.25
C PRO A 159 2.27 -11.82 9.41
N ALA A 160 1.30 -12.00 10.32
CA ALA A 160 0.14 -11.13 10.43
C ALA A 160 0.29 -10.03 11.50
N GLY A 161 -0.38 -8.89 11.28
CA GLY A 161 -0.47 -7.76 12.19
C GLY A 161 -0.27 -6.40 11.53
N THR A 162 0.43 -6.35 10.39
CA THR A 162 0.73 -5.10 9.69
C THR A 162 -0.47 -4.60 8.89
N LEU A 163 -1.01 -5.44 8.01
CA LEU A 163 -2.10 -5.05 7.09
C LEU A 163 -3.41 -4.82 7.84
N VAL A 164 -3.74 -5.67 8.83
CA VAL A 164 -4.91 -5.44 9.68
C VAL A 164 -4.80 -4.14 10.47
N GLY A 165 -3.58 -3.75 10.89
CA GLY A 165 -3.32 -2.48 11.55
C GLY A 165 -3.53 -1.28 10.64
N LEU A 166 -3.18 -1.38 9.35
CA LEU A 166 -3.44 -0.39 8.32
C LEU A 166 -4.93 -0.26 8.04
N LEU A 167 -5.57 -1.40 7.81
CA LEU A 167 -7.01 -1.46 7.47
C LEU A 167 -7.89 -0.88 8.58
N LYS A 168 -7.63 -1.21 9.85
CA LYS A 168 -8.36 -0.64 11.00
C LYS A 168 -8.34 0.89 11.04
N ARG A 169 -7.25 1.51 10.59
CA ARG A 169 -7.13 2.97 10.55
C ARG A 169 -7.82 3.59 9.34
N ALA A 170 -7.73 2.93 8.18
CA ALA A 170 -8.24 3.47 6.92
C ALA A 170 -9.74 3.19 6.76
N VAL A 171 -10.20 1.99 7.13
CA VAL A 171 -11.58 1.51 6.94
C VAL A 171 -12.08 0.86 8.24
N PRO A 172 -12.45 1.64 9.26
CA PRO A 172 -12.77 1.13 10.61
C PRO A 172 -14.00 0.24 10.68
N ASN A 173 -14.84 0.25 9.66
CA ASN A 173 -16.07 -0.57 9.60
C ASN A 173 -15.82 -2.01 9.13
N ILE A 174 -14.61 -2.35 8.67
CA ILE A 174 -14.22 -3.71 8.31
C ILE A 174 -13.60 -4.39 9.53
N GLU A 175 -14.21 -5.51 9.94
CA GLU A 175 -13.63 -6.33 11.00
C GLU A 175 -12.35 -7.02 10.51
N THR A 176 -11.40 -7.24 11.40
CA THR A 176 -10.11 -7.81 11.01
C THR A 176 -9.68 -8.91 11.95
N PHE A 177 -9.08 -9.97 11.39
CA PHE A 177 -8.47 -11.06 12.11
C PHE A 177 -7.01 -11.25 11.64
N ALA A 178 -6.06 -11.19 12.56
CA ALA A 178 -4.64 -11.48 12.28
C ALA A 178 -4.35 -12.93 12.67
N LEU A 179 -4.25 -13.83 11.71
CA LEU A 179 -3.88 -15.24 11.93
C LEU A 179 -2.37 -15.32 12.13
N LYS A 180 -1.89 -15.53 13.36
CA LYS A 180 -0.46 -15.51 13.70
C LYS A 180 0.13 -16.89 13.88
N SER A 181 -0.68 -17.87 14.26
CA SER A 181 -0.24 -19.23 14.52
C SER A 181 -1.26 -20.28 14.05
N PRO A 182 -0.85 -21.55 13.84
CA PRO A 182 -1.77 -22.61 13.48
C PRO A 182 -2.88 -22.87 14.51
N ASP A 183 -2.64 -22.59 15.78
CA ASP A 183 -3.61 -22.78 16.86
C ASP A 183 -4.84 -21.86 16.73
N GLU A 184 -4.69 -20.76 16.00
CA GLU A 184 -5.75 -19.78 15.74
C GLU A 184 -6.64 -20.15 14.52
N ILE A 185 -6.32 -21.23 13.79
CA ILE A 185 -7.09 -21.66 12.61
C ILE A 185 -8.60 -21.90 12.94
N PRO A 186 -8.99 -22.52 14.06
CA PRO A 186 -10.41 -22.65 14.39
C PRO A 186 -11.12 -21.30 14.49
N ALA A 187 -10.53 -20.34 15.20
CA ALA A 187 -11.08 -18.99 15.33
C ALA A 187 -11.13 -18.24 13.99
N ALA A 188 -10.12 -18.42 13.13
CA ALA A 188 -10.10 -17.83 11.79
C ALA A 188 -11.25 -18.39 10.91
N ARG A 189 -11.60 -19.68 11.06
CA ARG A 189 -12.75 -20.30 10.37
C ARG A 189 -14.07 -19.71 10.84
N GLU A 190 -14.28 -19.60 12.15
CA GLU A 190 -15.47 -18.98 12.73
C GLU A 190 -15.61 -17.53 12.23
N PHE A 191 -14.52 -16.78 12.21
CA PHE A 191 -14.48 -15.42 11.65
C PHE A 191 -14.89 -15.43 10.16
N ALA A 192 -14.34 -16.33 9.35
CA ALA A 192 -14.67 -16.44 7.93
C ALA A 192 -16.17 -16.82 7.72
N GLU A 193 -16.71 -17.72 8.52
CA GLU A 193 -18.12 -18.10 8.49
C GLU A 193 -19.04 -16.92 8.81
N LYS A 194 -18.72 -16.15 9.85
CA LYS A 194 -19.43 -14.92 10.22
C LYS A 194 -19.54 -13.93 9.06
N HIS A 195 -18.49 -13.82 8.23
CA HIS A 195 -18.40 -12.85 7.13
C HIS A 195 -18.67 -13.45 5.74
N SER A 196 -19.03 -14.73 5.64
CA SER A 196 -19.23 -15.43 4.36
C SER A 196 -20.50 -15.06 3.59
N GLY A 197 -21.37 -14.22 4.15
CA GLY A 197 -22.68 -13.89 3.56
C GLY A 197 -23.67 -15.04 3.58
N LYS A 198 -23.30 -16.23 4.06
CA LYS A 198 -24.21 -17.34 4.32
C LYS A 198 -24.88 -17.08 5.67
N GLN A 199 -25.89 -16.22 5.70
CA GLN A 199 -26.86 -16.26 6.77
C GLN A 199 -27.51 -17.64 6.70
N GLY A 200 -27.49 -18.37 7.83
CA GLY A 200 -28.03 -19.70 7.93
C GLY A 200 -29.46 -19.73 7.41
N GLY A 201 -29.64 -20.45 6.31
CA GLY A 201 -30.99 -20.93 5.97
C GLY A 201 -31.41 -21.94 7.04
N ALA A 202 -32.32 -21.52 7.90
CA ALA A 202 -33.08 -22.41 8.73
C ALA A 202 -34.05 -23.20 7.86
#